data_1ddeafcd0c1b8ae8932abb4ac7e77062
#
_entry.id   1ddeafcd0c1b8ae8932abb4ac7e77062
#
_cell.length_a   1.000
_cell.length_b   1.000
_cell.length_c   1.000
_cell.angle_alpha   90.00
_cell.angle_beta   90.00
_cell.angle_gamma   90.00
#
_symmetry.space_group_name_H-M   'P 1'
#
loop_
_entity.id
_entity.type
_entity.pdbx_description
1 polymer ?
#
loop_
_entity_poly.entity_id
_entity_poly.type
_entity_poly.pdbx_seq_one_letter_code
_entity_poly.pdbx_strand_id
1 'polypeptide(L)'
;MEMKLELVPVPVADVDRAKAFYVEKVGFHADHDVQPGNGMRVVQLTPPGSACSIVIGTGMGEISEMQPGSLKGLHLVVADINKAREALAGRGVTVGEVDDLGGIKYVYFSDPDGNSWSLQEIPAHQ
;
A
#
# COMPACT_ATOMS: atom_id res chain seq x y z
N MET A 1 2.22 9.67 26.74
CA MET A 1 1.72 10.31 25.50
C MET A 1 1.40 9.25 24.48
N GLU A 2 0.19 9.24 23.97
CA GLU A 2 -0.21 8.32 22.91
C GLU A 2 0.16 8.94 21.55
N MET A 3 0.78 8.14 20.67
CA MET A 3 1.12 8.57 19.31
C MET A 3 0.72 7.46 18.34
N LYS A 4 -0.09 7.82 17.34
CA LYS A 4 -0.57 6.89 16.33
C LYS A 4 0.02 7.27 14.99
N LEU A 5 0.48 6.27 14.23
CA LEU A 5 0.94 6.51 12.87
C LEU A 5 -0.29 6.74 11.99
N GLU A 6 -0.42 7.94 11.43
CA GLU A 6 -1.59 8.32 10.63
C GLU A 6 -1.44 7.87 9.18
N LEU A 7 -0.32 8.22 8.56
CA LEU A 7 -0.11 7.88 7.16
C LEU A 7 1.37 7.81 6.82
N VAL A 8 1.65 7.14 5.70
CA VAL A 8 2.98 7.01 5.12
C VAL A 8 2.92 7.48 3.67
N PRO A 9 3.79 8.41 3.23
CA PRO A 9 3.83 8.81 1.83
C PRO A 9 4.43 7.71 0.96
N VAL A 10 3.80 7.48 -0.19
CA VAL A 10 4.26 6.51 -1.19
C VAL A 10 4.56 7.25 -2.48
N PRO A 11 5.82 7.30 -2.93
CA PRO A 11 6.19 8.07 -4.11
C PRO A 11 5.78 7.37 -5.40
N VAL A 12 4.97 8.05 -6.21
CA VAL A 12 4.48 7.53 -7.48
C VAL A 12 4.65 8.55 -8.60
N ALA A 13 4.86 8.08 -9.82
CA ALA A 13 5.02 8.96 -10.97
C ALA A 13 3.67 9.43 -11.53
N ASP A 14 2.65 8.57 -11.51
CA ASP A 14 1.33 8.85 -12.04
C ASP A 14 0.29 8.54 -10.97
N VAL A 15 -0.32 9.59 -10.43
CA VAL A 15 -1.28 9.47 -9.32
C VAL A 15 -2.53 8.69 -9.73
N ASP A 16 -3.06 8.93 -10.93
CA ASP A 16 -4.25 8.21 -11.40
C ASP A 16 -3.99 6.71 -11.55
N ARG A 17 -2.85 6.35 -12.12
CA ARG A 17 -2.45 4.95 -12.27
C ARG A 17 -2.26 4.29 -10.91
N ALA A 18 -1.59 4.95 -10.00
CA ALA A 18 -1.35 4.43 -8.65
C ALA A 18 -2.67 4.28 -7.88
N LYS A 19 -3.53 5.28 -7.94
CA LYS A 19 -4.85 5.22 -7.29
C LYS A 19 -5.65 4.03 -7.80
N ALA A 20 -5.70 3.84 -9.12
CA ALA A 20 -6.42 2.72 -9.73
C ALA A 20 -5.85 1.38 -9.23
N PHE A 21 -4.54 1.25 -9.15
CA PHE A 21 -3.89 0.04 -8.66
C PHE A 21 -4.31 -0.27 -7.21
N TYR A 22 -4.15 0.70 -6.32
CA TYR A 22 -4.43 0.48 -4.89
C TYR A 22 -5.92 0.26 -4.62
N VAL A 23 -6.81 1.00 -5.28
CA VAL A 23 -8.25 0.89 -5.05
C VAL A 23 -8.82 -0.34 -5.74
N GLU A 24 -8.55 -0.52 -7.04
CA GLU A 24 -9.22 -1.54 -7.85
C GLU A 24 -8.56 -2.91 -7.73
N LYS A 25 -7.24 -2.97 -7.58
CA LYS A 25 -6.51 -4.25 -7.55
C LYS A 25 -6.17 -4.69 -6.13
N VAL A 26 -5.70 -3.80 -5.28
CA VAL A 26 -5.35 -4.16 -3.90
C VAL A 26 -6.55 -4.08 -2.97
N GLY A 27 -7.48 -3.16 -3.23
CA GLY A 27 -8.71 -3.06 -2.47
C GLY A 27 -8.69 -2.00 -1.36
N PHE A 28 -7.78 -1.01 -1.46
CA PHE A 28 -7.75 0.09 -0.50
C PHE A 28 -8.96 1.01 -0.70
N HIS A 29 -9.41 1.62 0.39
CA HIS A 29 -10.46 2.64 0.35
C HIS A 29 -9.86 4.01 0.06
N ALA A 30 -10.46 4.75 -0.87
CA ALA A 30 -10.06 6.13 -1.15
C ALA A 30 -10.80 7.06 -0.19
N ASP A 31 -10.09 7.55 0.83
CA ASP A 31 -10.67 8.44 1.84
C ASP A 31 -10.81 9.86 1.32
N HIS A 32 -9.76 10.34 0.67
CA HIS A 32 -9.69 11.70 0.13
C HIS A 32 -8.98 11.69 -1.21
N ASP A 33 -9.46 12.54 -2.12
CA ASP A 33 -8.78 12.87 -3.37
C ASP A 33 -9.10 14.34 -3.63
N VAL A 34 -8.17 15.21 -3.22
CA VAL A 34 -8.41 16.65 -3.25
C VAL A 34 -7.31 17.38 -4.01
N GLN A 35 -7.68 18.50 -4.61
CA GLN A 35 -6.76 19.39 -5.32
C GLN A 35 -6.89 20.80 -4.74
N PRO A 36 -6.13 21.10 -3.67
CA PRO A 36 -6.27 22.38 -2.97
C PRO A 36 -5.85 23.60 -3.79
N GLY A 37 -5.01 23.39 -4.81
CA GLY A 37 -4.51 24.46 -5.68
C GLY A 37 -3.01 24.36 -5.89
N ASN A 38 -2.45 25.23 -6.74
CA ASN A 38 -1.01 25.31 -7.03
C ASN A 38 -0.39 23.99 -7.52
N GLY A 39 -1.16 23.20 -8.27
CA GLY A 39 -0.68 21.90 -8.78
C GLY A 39 -0.64 20.80 -7.72
N MET A 40 -1.15 21.08 -6.53
CA MET A 40 -1.17 20.10 -5.44
C MET A 40 -2.34 19.13 -5.63
N ARG A 41 -2.06 17.86 -5.46
CA ARG A 41 -3.10 16.82 -5.36
C ARG A 41 -2.74 15.89 -4.22
N VAL A 42 -3.71 15.60 -3.37
CA VAL A 42 -3.52 14.73 -2.20
C VAL A 42 -4.55 13.62 -2.26
N VAL A 43 -4.08 12.39 -2.34
CA VAL A 43 -4.92 11.19 -2.35
C VAL A 43 -4.54 10.33 -1.16
N GLN A 44 -5.50 10.15 -0.24
CA GLN A 44 -5.30 9.32 0.94
C GLN A 44 -6.06 8.01 0.75
N LEU A 45 -5.35 6.91 0.89
CA LEU A 45 -5.87 5.56 0.68
C LEU A 45 -5.62 4.73 1.94
N THR A 46 -6.63 3.97 2.36
CA THR A 46 -6.53 3.18 3.60
C THR A 46 -6.82 1.72 3.33
N PRO A 47 -5.91 0.81 3.73
CA PRO A 47 -6.19 -0.62 3.68
C PRO A 47 -7.42 -0.96 4.54
N PRO A 48 -8.29 -1.88 4.12
CA PRO A 48 -9.46 -2.26 4.93
C PRO A 48 -9.06 -2.68 6.35
N GLY A 49 -9.68 -2.07 7.35
CA GLY A 49 -9.43 -2.37 8.75
C GLY A 49 -8.19 -1.74 9.36
N SER A 50 -7.40 -1.00 8.57
CA SER A 50 -6.18 -0.35 9.05
C SER A 50 -6.48 1.04 9.64
N ALA A 51 -5.75 1.41 10.70
CA ALA A 51 -5.79 2.77 11.22
C ALA A 51 -4.78 3.68 10.51
N CYS A 52 -3.77 3.10 9.86
CA CYS A 52 -2.75 3.84 9.12
C CYS A 52 -3.07 3.83 7.63
N SER A 53 -2.89 4.98 6.99
CA SER A 53 -3.16 5.17 5.57
C SER A 53 -1.86 5.34 4.78
N ILE A 54 -1.96 5.36 3.45
CA ILE A 54 -0.90 5.89 2.60
C ILE A 54 -1.40 7.17 1.93
N VAL A 55 -0.47 8.03 1.55
CA VAL A 55 -0.76 9.23 0.75
C VAL A 55 0.09 9.20 -0.52
N ILE A 56 -0.57 9.46 -1.64
CA ILE A 56 0.06 9.66 -2.94
C ILE A 56 -0.40 11.01 -3.47
N GLY A 57 0.40 11.63 -4.31
CA GLY A 57 -0.01 12.95 -4.84
C GLY A 57 1.12 13.71 -5.50
N THR A 58 0.85 14.98 -5.74
CA THR A 58 1.78 15.92 -6.37
C THR A 58 1.80 17.22 -5.58
N GLY A 59 2.91 17.97 -5.70
CA GLY A 59 3.01 19.31 -5.11
C GLY A 59 3.00 19.35 -3.59
N MET A 60 3.39 18.26 -2.92
CA MET A 60 3.39 18.13 -1.47
C MET A 60 4.75 18.40 -0.82
N GLY A 61 5.55 19.28 -1.41
CA GLY A 61 6.87 19.61 -0.88
C GLY A 61 7.86 18.45 -0.98
N GLU A 62 8.62 18.20 0.07
CA GLU A 62 9.65 17.15 0.07
C GLU A 62 9.08 15.75 -0.18
N ILE A 63 7.83 15.51 0.21
CA ILE A 63 7.16 14.23 -0.04
C ILE A 63 7.10 13.95 -1.54
N SER A 64 6.79 14.97 -2.34
CA SER A 64 6.69 14.84 -3.80
C SER A 64 8.05 14.82 -4.50
N GLU A 65 9.13 15.07 -3.77
CA GLU A 65 10.49 14.99 -4.31
C GLU A 65 11.09 13.59 -4.18
N MET A 66 10.42 12.67 -3.47
CA MET A 66 10.88 11.30 -3.34
C MET A 66 10.86 10.61 -4.70
N GLN A 67 11.88 9.80 -4.95
CA GLN A 67 11.98 9.03 -6.19
C GLN A 67 10.81 8.04 -6.30
N PRO A 68 10.01 8.08 -7.38
CA PRO A 68 8.96 7.09 -7.58
C PRO A 68 9.51 5.66 -7.50
N GLY A 69 8.80 4.79 -6.77
CA GLY A 69 9.21 3.40 -6.60
C GLY A 69 10.29 3.17 -5.54
N SER A 70 10.73 4.20 -4.83
CA SER A 70 11.83 4.07 -3.87
C SER A 70 11.44 3.46 -2.52
N LEU A 71 10.15 3.39 -2.21
CA LEU A 71 9.69 2.86 -0.94
C LEU A 71 9.66 1.33 -0.98
N LYS A 72 10.26 0.70 0.02
CA LYS A 72 10.39 -0.77 0.05
C LYS A 72 9.89 -1.33 1.36
N GLY A 73 9.18 -2.47 1.26
CA GLY A 73 8.88 -3.29 2.42
C GLY A 73 7.75 -2.83 3.31
N LEU A 74 6.74 -2.14 2.79
CA LEU A 74 5.52 -1.91 3.55
C LEU A 74 4.81 -3.24 3.79
N HIS A 75 4.32 -3.45 5.01
CA HIS A 75 3.70 -4.71 5.41
C HIS A 75 2.21 -4.54 5.66
N LEU A 76 1.43 -5.48 5.12
CA LEU A 76 -0.02 -5.58 5.34
C LEU A 76 -0.29 -6.91 6.04
N VAL A 77 -0.78 -6.86 7.26
CA VAL A 77 -1.13 -8.08 7.99
C VAL A 77 -2.48 -8.58 7.52
N VAL A 78 -2.54 -9.86 7.15
CA VAL A 78 -3.76 -10.52 6.71
C VAL A 78 -4.03 -11.76 7.56
N ALA A 79 -5.30 -12.15 7.66
CA ALA A 79 -5.69 -13.32 8.45
C ALA A 79 -5.34 -14.63 7.75
N ASP A 80 -5.47 -14.67 6.41
CA ASP A 80 -5.23 -15.86 5.61
C ASP A 80 -4.44 -15.46 4.36
N ILE A 81 -3.17 -15.80 4.34
CA ILE A 81 -2.27 -15.35 3.27
C ILE A 81 -2.60 -16.00 1.92
N ASN A 82 -3.09 -17.22 1.93
CA ASN A 82 -3.46 -17.90 0.68
C ASN A 82 -4.67 -17.23 0.04
N LYS A 83 -5.67 -16.89 0.82
CA LYS A 83 -6.85 -16.18 0.32
C LYS A 83 -6.51 -14.78 -0.17
N ALA A 84 -5.67 -14.07 0.58
CA ALA A 84 -5.23 -12.72 0.18
C ALA A 84 -4.43 -12.77 -1.11
N ARG A 85 -3.51 -13.73 -1.24
CA ARG A 85 -2.74 -13.94 -2.46
C ARG A 85 -3.63 -14.21 -3.66
N GLU A 86 -4.60 -15.11 -3.50
CA GLU A 86 -5.55 -15.44 -4.57
C GLU A 86 -6.39 -14.24 -4.98
N ALA A 87 -6.82 -13.44 -4.03
CA ALA A 87 -7.61 -12.23 -4.31
C ALA A 87 -6.81 -11.22 -5.15
N LEU A 88 -5.55 -10.98 -4.79
CA LEU A 88 -4.69 -10.07 -5.54
C LEU A 88 -4.39 -10.62 -6.94
N ALA A 89 -4.01 -11.89 -7.04
CA ALA A 89 -3.74 -12.53 -8.33
C ALA A 89 -4.97 -12.50 -9.24
N GLY A 90 -6.15 -12.72 -8.68
CA GLY A 90 -7.41 -12.70 -9.42
C GLY A 90 -7.75 -11.31 -9.98
N ARG A 91 -7.23 -10.25 -9.39
CA ARG A 91 -7.40 -8.87 -9.86
C ARG A 91 -6.24 -8.40 -10.74
N GLY A 92 -5.32 -9.29 -11.09
CA GLY A 92 -4.23 -8.99 -12.01
C GLY A 92 -2.95 -8.48 -11.36
N VAL A 93 -2.82 -8.59 -10.04
CA VAL A 93 -1.57 -8.25 -9.36
C VAL A 93 -0.59 -9.41 -9.50
N THR A 94 0.65 -9.11 -9.91
CA THR A 94 1.72 -10.10 -9.92
C THR A 94 2.19 -10.32 -8.49
N VAL A 95 1.95 -11.51 -7.97
CA VAL A 95 2.31 -11.88 -6.59
C VAL A 95 3.32 -13.02 -6.60
N GLY A 96 4.25 -12.98 -5.65
CA GLY A 96 5.21 -14.07 -5.44
C GLY A 96 4.56 -15.29 -4.80
N GLU A 97 5.36 -16.32 -4.61
CA GLU A 97 4.96 -17.50 -3.85
C GLU A 97 4.93 -17.19 -2.36
N VAL A 98 4.25 -18.02 -1.60
CA VAL A 98 4.23 -17.88 -0.14
C VAL A 98 5.57 -18.33 0.43
N ASP A 99 6.23 -17.43 1.16
CA ASP A 99 7.43 -17.75 1.93
C ASP A 99 7.05 -17.98 3.38
N ASP A 100 7.47 -19.10 3.95
CA ASP A 100 7.28 -19.40 5.36
C ASP A 100 8.62 -19.25 6.09
N LEU A 101 8.73 -18.22 6.90
CA LEU A 101 9.96 -17.90 7.62
C LEU A 101 9.71 -18.07 9.12
N GLY A 102 9.87 -19.30 9.60
CA GLY A 102 9.70 -19.59 11.02
C GLY A 102 8.26 -19.47 11.51
N GLY A 103 7.29 -19.76 10.66
CA GLY A 103 5.87 -19.71 10.98
C GLY A 103 5.18 -18.39 10.62
N ILE A 104 5.95 -17.36 10.28
CA ILE A 104 5.39 -16.11 9.73
C ILE A 104 5.45 -16.23 8.23
N LYS A 105 4.31 -16.03 7.57
CA LYS A 105 4.21 -16.21 6.13
C LYS A 105 4.17 -14.86 5.41
N TYR A 106 4.84 -14.79 4.27
CA TYR A 106 4.95 -13.57 3.48
C TYR A 106 4.61 -13.82 2.02
N VAL A 107 4.00 -12.84 1.39
CA VAL A 107 3.82 -12.77 -0.07
C VAL A 107 4.20 -11.36 -0.49
N TYR A 108 5.01 -11.25 -1.55
CA TYR A 108 5.53 -9.96 -2.01
C TYR A 108 4.86 -9.51 -3.29
N PHE A 109 4.62 -8.21 -3.40
CA PHE A 109 4.16 -7.59 -4.64
C PHE A 109 4.67 -6.15 -4.70
N SER A 110 4.51 -5.51 -5.85
CA SER A 110 4.91 -4.12 -6.05
C SER A 110 3.79 -3.36 -6.74
N ASP A 111 3.77 -2.04 -6.53
CA ASP A 111 2.89 -1.16 -7.28
C ASP A 111 3.49 -0.89 -8.68
N PRO A 112 2.80 -0.15 -9.57
CA PRO A 112 3.30 0.11 -10.91
C PRO A 112 4.64 0.84 -10.98
N ASP A 113 5.00 1.57 -9.93
CA ASP A 113 6.28 2.30 -9.86
C ASP A 113 7.41 1.47 -9.25
N GLY A 114 7.10 0.34 -8.64
CA GLY A 114 8.09 -0.49 -7.98
C GLY A 114 8.17 -0.32 -6.46
N ASN A 115 7.27 0.46 -5.86
CA ASN A 115 7.18 0.48 -4.40
C ASN A 115 6.75 -0.90 -3.94
N SER A 116 7.50 -1.50 -3.01
CA SER A 116 7.29 -2.89 -2.67
C SER A 116 6.51 -3.08 -1.37
N TRP A 117 5.71 -4.13 -1.37
CA TRP A 117 4.81 -4.50 -0.28
C TRP A 117 4.96 -5.96 0.08
N SER A 118 4.65 -6.28 1.32
CA SER A 118 4.53 -7.65 1.81
C SER A 118 3.16 -7.85 2.40
N LEU A 119 2.49 -8.93 2.00
CA LEU A 119 1.41 -9.49 2.82
C LEU A 119 2.08 -10.32 3.90
N GLN A 120 1.56 -10.28 5.11
CA GLN A 120 2.15 -10.98 6.26
C GLN A 120 1.04 -11.66 7.05
N GLU A 121 1.18 -12.96 7.26
CA GLU A 121 0.30 -13.70 8.16
C GLU A 121 1.12 -14.09 9.38
N ILE A 122 0.69 -13.61 10.53
CA ILE A 122 1.35 -13.88 11.81
C ILE A 122 0.57 -14.98 12.51
N PRO A 123 1.23 -16.00 13.10
CA PRO A 123 0.54 -17.03 13.86
C PRO A 123 -0.33 -16.43 14.96
N ALA A 124 -1.48 -17.05 15.20
CA ALA A 124 -2.36 -16.61 16.27
C ALA A 124 -1.63 -16.66 17.62
N HIS A 125 -1.83 -15.61 18.43
CA HIS A 125 -1.32 -15.59 19.79
C HIS A 125 -2.10 -16.58 20.66
N GLN A 126 -1.40 -17.20 21.56
CA GLN A 126 -1.99 -18.19 22.45
C GLN A 126 -1.85 -17.78 23.90
#